data_6b4561e37da855632d44b8de376cd633
#
_entry.id   6b4561e37da855632d44b8de376cd633
#
_cell.length_a   1.000
_cell.length_b   1.000
_cell.length_c   1.000
_cell.angle_alpha   90.00
_cell.angle_beta   90.00
_cell.angle_gamma   90.00
#
_symmetry.space_group_name_H-M   'P 1'
#
loop_
_entity.id
_entity.type
_entity.pdbx_description
1 polymer ?
#
loop_
_entity_poly.entity_id
_entity_poly.type
_entity_poly.pdbx_seq_one_letter_code
_entity_poly.pdbx_strand_id
1 'polypeptide(L)'
;LTVIDVNTGKFVGKNSLEETVYENNLEAAEEIARQLRLRDIGGIIVIDFIDMESQKKQQNLLNKFKQELAKDKTRTQVFDISRLGLVEMTRKNVAAGLIESFSDECEKCNGRGLIINDIFSNKTIDEGLLESEAVVE
;
A
#
# COMPACT_ATOMS: atom_id res chain seq x y z
N LEU A 1 1.26 -8.62 -7.96
CA LEU A 1 1.78 -8.31 -6.63
C LEU A 1 1.11 -7.04 -6.11
N THR A 2 0.49 -7.14 -4.93
CA THR A 2 -0.12 -6.01 -4.23
C THR A 2 0.74 -5.66 -3.02
N VAL A 3 1.05 -4.39 -2.86
CA VAL A 3 1.79 -3.86 -1.70
C VAL A 3 0.89 -2.90 -0.95
N ILE A 4 0.84 -3.04 0.37
CA ILE A 4 0.04 -2.21 1.27
C ILE A 4 0.98 -1.62 2.32
N ASP A 5 1.05 -0.30 2.39
CA ASP A 5 1.83 0.46 3.36
C ASP A 5 0.89 1.08 4.40
N VAL A 6 1.20 0.88 5.68
CA VAL A 6 0.40 1.37 6.81
C VAL A 6 1.07 2.57 7.45
N ASN A 7 0.35 3.68 7.51
CA ASN A 7 0.83 4.92 8.11
C ASN A 7 -0.10 5.39 9.24
N THR A 8 0.48 6.03 10.27
CA THR A 8 -0.29 6.58 11.41
C THR A 8 -1.20 7.73 11.02
N GLY A 9 -0.92 8.42 9.94
CA GLY A 9 -1.65 9.62 9.54
C GLY A 9 -1.66 10.68 10.66
N LYS A 10 -2.87 11.15 11.00
CA LYS A 10 -3.09 12.13 12.08
C LYS A 10 -3.46 11.48 13.42
N PHE A 11 -3.36 10.16 13.54
CA PHE A 11 -3.71 9.46 14.76
C PHE A 11 -2.71 9.78 15.86
N VAL A 12 -3.16 10.51 16.89
CA VAL A 12 -2.39 10.81 18.09
C VAL A 12 -3.10 10.14 19.26
N GLY A 13 -2.60 8.97 19.65
CA GLY A 13 -3.12 8.25 20.80
C GLY A 13 -2.88 8.98 22.12
N LYS A 14 -3.70 8.68 23.12
CA LYS A 14 -3.55 9.23 24.49
C LYS A 14 -2.46 8.53 25.30
N ASN A 15 -1.95 7.40 24.80
CA ASN A 15 -0.97 6.53 25.44
C ASN A 15 0.44 6.72 24.89
N SER A 16 1.37 5.85 25.27
CA SER A 16 2.72 5.85 24.70
C SER A 16 2.70 5.69 23.17
N LEU A 17 3.74 6.16 22.49
CA LEU A 17 3.87 6.04 21.03
C LEU A 17 3.72 4.58 20.57
N GLU A 18 4.33 3.65 21.29
CA GLU A 18 4.27 2.22 20.97
C GLU A 18 2.85 1.63 21.09
N GLU A 19 2.06 2.09 22.07
CA GLU A 19 0.66 1.66 22.19
C GLU A 19 -0.20 2.21 21.06
N THR A 20 0.02 3.48 20.71
CA THR A 20 -0.64 4.12 19.56
C THR A 20 -0.35 3.37 18.25
N VAL A 21 0.92 3.01 18.00
CA VAL A 21 1.33 2.22 16.84
C VAL A 21 0.64 0.86 16.82
N TYR A 22 0.59 0.19 17.96
CA TYR A 22 -0.07 -1.12 18.07
C TYR A 22 -1.56 -1.06 17.78
N GLU A 23 -2.29 -0.11 18.37
CA GLU A 23 -3.71 0.10 18.12
C GLU A 23 -3.97 0.42 16.63
N ASN A 24 -3.16 1.29 16.03
CA ASN A 24 -3.28 1.63 14.62
C ASN A 24 -3.04 0.42 13.70
N ASN A 25 -2.05 -0.41 14.01
CA ASN A 25 -1.78 -1.64 13.27
C ASN A 25 -2.94 -2.66 13.39
N LEU A 26 -3.57 -2.77 14.56
CA LEU A 26 -4.74 -3.65 14.74
C LEU A 26 -5.94 -3.18 13.91
N GLU A 27 -6.21 -1.88 13.88
CA GLU A 27 -7.25 -1.30 13.03
C GLU A 27 -6.94 -1.50 11.55
N ALA A 28 -5.69 -1.27 11.16
CA ALA A 28 -5.23 -1.51 9.78
C ALA A 28 -5.40 -2.98 9.37
N ALA A 29 -5.08 -3.94 10.23
CA ALA A 29 -5.23 -5.37 9.95
C ALA A 29 -6.69 -5.74 9.67
N GLU A 30 -7.64 -5.19 10.42
CA GLU A 30 -9.07 -5.39 10.20
C GLU A 30 -9.53 -4.79 8.86
N GLU A 31 -9.13 -3.54 8.59
CA GLU A 31 -9.49 -2.84 7.36
C GLU A 31 -8.85 -3.49 6.13
N ILE A 32 -7.58 -3.90 6.19
CA ILE A 32 -6.91 -4.60 5.10
C ILE A 32 -7.66 -5.89 4.75
N ALA A 33 -7.97 -6.71 5.75
CA ALA A 33 -8.72 -7.95 5.53
C ALA A 33 -10.10 -7.68 4.89
N ARG A 34 -10.77 -6.61 5.29
CA ARG A 34 -12.04 -6.16 4.70
C ARG A 34 -11.87 -5.73 3.25
N GLN A 35 -10.86 -4.92 2.94
CA GLN A 35 -10.59 -4.41 1.60
C GLN A 35 -10.17 -5.51 0.63
N LEU A 36 -9.39 -6.49 1.08
CA LEU A 36 -9.03 -7.66 0.25
C LEU A 36 -10.28 -8.42 -0.24
N ARG A 37 -11.29 -8.56 0.63
CA ARG A 37 -12.58 -9.17 0.26
C ARG A 37 -13.40 -8.29 -0.69
N LEU A 38 -13.56 -7.01 -0.33
CA LEU A 38 -14.41 -6.09 -1.09
C LEU A 38 -13.89 -5.87 -2.51
N ARG A 39 -12.58 -5.78 -2.67
CA ARG A 39 -11.93 -5.55 -3.97
C ARG A 39 -11.57 -6.83 -4.71
N ASP A 40 -11.77 -7.99 -4.09
CA ASP A 40 -11.33 -9.30 -4.58
C ASP A 40 -9.86 -9.32 -5.01
N ILE A 41 -8.99 -8.77 -4.15
CA ILE A 41 -7.56 -8.73 -4.39
C ILE A 41 -6.99 -10.13 -4.13
N GLY A 42 -6.33 -10.70 -5.14
CA GLY A 42 -5.72 -12.02 -5.06
C GLY A 42 -4.25 -12.03 -5.49
N GLY A 43 -3.63 -13.18 -5.40
CA GLY A 43 -2.21 -13.39 -5.67
C GLY A 43 -1.33 -13.12 -4.45
N ILE A 44 -0.11 -12.64 -4.68
CA ILE A 44 0.86 -12.31 -3.63
C ILE A 44 0.57 -10.91 -3.12
N ILE A 45 0.49 -10.77 -1.79
CA ILE A 45 0.21 -9.53 -1.10
C ILE A 45 1.29 -9.34 -0.03
N VAL A 46 1.89 -8.16 0.00
CA VAL A 46 2.90 -7.76 0.99
C VAL A 46 2.37 -6.57 1.75
N ILE A 47 2.43 -6.63 3.08
CA ILE A 47 1.91 -5.60 3.97
C ILE A 47 3.05 -5.08 4.83
N ASP A 48 3.25 -3.77 4.80
CA ASP A 48 4.21 -3.05 5.63
C ASP A 48 3.45 -2.40 6.79
N PHE A 49 3.37 -3.09 7.92
CA PHE A 49 2.83 -2.54 9.15
C PHE A 49 3.84 -1.60 9.81
N ILE A 50 3.36 -0.65 10.59
CA ILE A 50 4.24 0.24 11.35
C ILE A 50 5.08 -0.58 12.32
N ASP A 51 6.38 -0.32 12.35
CA ASP A 51 7.34 -1.05 13.18
C ASP A 51 6.96 -1.03 14.66
N MET A 52 7.08 -2.22 15.29
CA MET A 52 6.86 -2.44 16.72
C MET A 52 8.05 -3.18 17.31
N GLU A 53 8.57 -2.72 18.44
CA GLU A 53 9.69 -3.37 19.12
C GLU A 53 9.29 -4.66 19.85
N SER A 54 8.05 -4.70 20.37
CA SER A 54 7.55 -5.83 21.15
C SER A 54 7.15 -7.01 20.27
N GLN A 55 7.91 -8.11 20.33
CA GLN A 55 7.59 -9.36 19.65
C GLN A 55 6.20 -9.90 20.01
N LYS A 56 5.77 -9.69 21.28
CA LYS A 56 4.43 -10.09 21.72
C LYS A 56 3.34 -9.33 20.99
N LYS A 57 3.51 -8.01 20.78
CA LYS A 57 2.58 -7.17 20.02
C LYS A 57 2.57 -7.57 18.55
N GLN A 58 3.72 -7.84 17.96
CA GLN A 58 3.83 -8.35 16.59
C GLN A 58 3.06 -9.67 16.42
N GLN A 59 3.24 -10.61 17.32
CA GLN A 59 2.52 -11.89 17.27
C GLN A 59 1.01 -11.74 17.47
N ASN A 60 0.59 -10.84 18.36
CA ASN A 60 -0.82 -10.53 18.57
C ASN A 60 -1.45 -9.89 17.32
N LEU A 61 -0.74 -8.97 16.67
CA LEU A 61 -1.16 -8.37 15.41
C LEU A 61 -1.36 -9.45 14.33
N LEU A 62 -0.39 -10.34 14.17
CA LEU A 62 -0.47 -11.41 13.19
C LEU A 62 -1.65 -12.36 13.47
N ASN A 63 -1.88 -12.69 14.73
CA ASN A 63 -3.03 -13.51 15.13
C ASN A 63 -4.37 -12.80 14.86
N LYS A 64 -4.47 -11.51 15.17
CA LYS A 64 -5.65 -10.70 14.86
C LYS A 64 -5.90 -10.67 13.35
N PHE A 65 -4.86 -10.43 12.57
CA PHE A 65 -4.97 -10.40 11.10
C PHE A 65 -5.46 -11.77 10.54
N LYS A 66 -4.88 -12.87 11.01
CA LYS A 66 -5.33 -14.23 10.64
C LYS A 66 -6.80 -14.47 11.00
N GLN A 67 -7.27 -13.98 12.15
CA GLN A 67 -8.69 -14.06 12.57
C GLN A 67 -9.59 -13.26 11.62
N GLU A 68 -9.20 -12.06 11.23
CA GLU A 68 -9.98 -11.24 10.30
C GLU A 68 -10.03 -11.87 8.90
N LEU A 69 -8.94 -12.45 8.43
CA LEU A 69 -8.89 -13.17 7.17
C LEU A 69 -9.73 -14.45 7.19
N ALA A 70 -9.89 -15.11 8.34
CA ALA A 70 -10.72 -16.31 8.46
C ALA A 70 -12.23 -16.06 8.24
N LYS A 71 -12.65 -14.79 8.24
CA LYS A 71 -14.02 -14.38 7.85
C LYS A 71 -14.24 -14.46 6.34
N ASP A 72 -13.17 -14.57 5.57
CA ASP A 72 -13.20 -14.69 4.12
C ASP A 72 -13.44 -16.17 3.71
N LYS A 73 -14.33 -16.38 2.75
CA LYS A 73 -14.56 -17.70 2.15
C LYS A 73 -13.44 -18.12 1.21
N THR A 74 -12.67 -17.16 0.70
CA THR A 74 -11.55 -17.39 -0.21
C THR A 74 -10.33 -17.83 0.59
N ARG A 75 -9.64 -18.85 0.09
CA ARG A 75 -8.44 -19.39 0.75
C ARG A 75 -7.33 -18.35 0.79
N THR A 76 -6.84 -18.08 1.99
CA THR A 76 -5.68 -17.23 2.28
C THR A 76 -4.60 -18.04 2.99
N GLN A 77 -3.36 -17.65 2.81
CA GLN A 77 -2.22 -18.19 3.56
C GLN A 77 -1.34 -17.02 3.97
N VAL A 78 -1.15 -16.85 5.28
CA VAL A 78 -0.30 -15.81 5.87
C VAL A 78 0.98 -16.47 6.38
N PHE A 79 2.11 -15.94 5.95
CA PHE A 79 3.43 -16.33 6.45
C PHE A 79 3.79 -15.49 7.69
N ASP A 80 4.89 -15.85 8.33
CA ASP A 80 5.40 -15.08 9.46
C ASP A 80 6.00 -13.75 9.00
N ILE A 81 6.20 -12.82 9.94
CA ILE A 81 6.84 -11.55 9.66
C ILE A 81 8.27 -11.78 9.17
N SER A 82 8.59 -11.22 8.02
CA SER A 82 9.92 -11.33 7.41
C SER A 82 10.98 -10.55 8.21
N ARG A 83 12.27 -10.76 7.88
CA ARG A 83 13.38 -9.99 8.49
C ARG A 83 13.32 -8.49 8.25
N LEU A 84 12.58 -8.06 7.23
CA LEU A 84 12.33 -6.66 6.92
C LEU A 84 11.10 -6.08 7.66
N GLY A 85 10.44 -6.88 8.52
CA GLY A 85 9.23 -6.44 9.21
C GLY A 85 7.94 -6.59 8.39
N LEU A 86 8.01 -7.14 7.17
CA LEU A 86 6.88 -7.26 6.26
C LEU A 86 6.05 -8.52 6.55
N VAL A 87 4.74 -8.40 6.46
CA VAL A 87 3.82 -9.55 6.46
C VAL A 87 3.55 -9.96 5.03
N GLU A 88 3.88 -11.19 4.71
CA GLU A 88 3.68 -11.78 3.39
C GLU A 88 2.48 -12.72 3.43
N MET A 89 1.62 -12.64 2.44
CA MET A 89 0.48 -13.54 2.31
C MET A 89 0.13 -13.82 0.85
N THR A 90 -0.63 -14.90 0.67
CA THR A 90 -1.28 -15.19 -0.61
C THR A 90 -2.79 -15.30 -0.41
N ARG A 91 -3.54 -14.83 -1.39
CA ARG A 91 -4.98 -15.03 -1.47
C ARG A 91 -5.32 -15.60 -2.85
N LYS A 92 -6.13 -16.66 -2.89
CA LYS A 92 -6.49 -17.30 -4.16
C LYS A 92 -7.22 -16.29 -5.07
N ASN A 93 -6.78 -16.18 -6.32
CA ASN A 93 -7.53 -15.47 -7.36
C ASN A 93 -8.74 -16.33 -7.76
N VAL A 94 -9.94 -15.77 -7.66
CA VAL A 94 -11.20 -16.48 -7.99
C VAL A 94 -11.87 -15.86 -9.20
N ALA A 95 -11.77 -14.54 -9.36
CA ALA A 95 -12.36 -13.79 -10.47
C ALA A 95 -11.50 -12.56 -10.80
N ALA A 96 -11.90 -11.79 -11.80
CA ALA A 96 -11.35 -10.44 -12.02
C ALA A 96 -11.67 -9.56 -10.80
N GLY A 97 -10.67 -8.84 -10.32
CA GLY A 97 -10.84 -7.93 -9.20
C GLY A 97 -11.77 -6.76 -9.52
N LEU A 98 -12.21 -6.04 -8.49
CA LEU A 98 -13.11 -4.90 -8.66
C LEU A 98 -12.51 -3.83 -9.60
N ILE A 99 -11.22 -3.54 -9.45
CA ILE A 99 -10.52 -2.56 -10.29
C ILE A 99 -10.51 -3.03 -11.76
N GLU A 100 -10.15 -4.29 -12.01
CA GLU A 100 -10.09 -4.85 -13.35
C GLU A 100 -11.47 -4.88 -14.04
N SER A 101 -12.54 -5.03 -13.24
CA SER A 101 -13.92 -5.06 -13.77
C SER A 101 -14.49 -3.67 -14.10
N PHE A 102 -13.95 -2.60 -13.52
CA PHE A 102 -14.48 -1.24 -13.63
C PHE A 102 -13.46 -0.21 -14.15
N SER A 103 -12.34 -0.66 -14.70
CA SER A 103 -11.31 0.24 -15.26
C SER A 103 -10.73 -0.31 -16.55
N ASP A 104 -10.32 0.60 -17.39
CA ASP A 104 -9.54 0.34 -18.60
C ASP A 104 -8.11 0.82 -18.43
N GLU A 105 -7.20 0.29 -19.23
CA GLU A 105 -5.82 0.76 -19.25
C GLU A 105 -5.76 2.20 -19.79
N CYS A 106 -5.00 3.06 -19.10
CA CYS A 106 -4.86 4.46 -19.51
C CYS A 106 -4.07 4.57 -20.82
N GLU A 107 -4.70 5.07 -21.87
CA GLU A 107 -4.11 5.24 -23.21
C GLU A 107 -2.88 6.17 -23.21
N LYS A 108 -2.81 7.13 -22.26
CA LYS A 108 -1.70 8.09 -22.19
C LYS A 108 -0.42 7.49 -21.63
N CYS A 109 -0.51 6.63 -20.63
CA CYS A 109 0.66 6.05 -19.96
C CYS A 109 0.79 4.55 -20.16
N ASN A 110 -0.17 3.88 -20.80
CA ASN A 110 -0.22 2.43 -21.01
C ASN A 110 0.03 1.67 -19.70
N GLY A 111 -0.72 2.04 -18.65
CA GLY A 111 -0.63 1.42 -17.33
C GLY A 111 0.59 1.79 -16.48
N ARG A 112 1.50 2.64 -16.99
CA ARG A 112 2.75 3.00 -16.26
C ARG A 112 2.53 3.93 -15.07
N GLY A 113 1.40 4.67 -15.02
CA GLY A 113 1.09 5.66 -13.98
C GLY A 113 1.83 6.99 -14.12
N LEU A 114 2.73 7.13 -15.09
CA LEU A 114 3.49 8.35 -15.37
C LEU A 114 3.67 8.56 -16.87
N ILE A 115 3.86 9.80 -17.26
CA ILE A 115 4.19 10.21 -18.63
C ILE A 115 5.60 10.75 -18.59
N ILE A 116 6.47 10.22 -19.46
CA ILE A 116 7.83 10.74 -19.60
C ILE A 116 7.77 11.95 -20.52
N ASN A 117 8.17 13.10 -20.00
CA ASN A 117 8.32 14.30 -20.82
C ASN A 117 9.52 14.15 -21.75
N ASP A 118 9.40 14.59 -22.99
CA ASP A 118 10.49 14.63 -23.91
C ASP A 118 11.42 15.81 -23.56
N ILE A 119 12.41 15.53 -22.71
CA ILE A 119 13.43 16.51 -22.27
C ILE A 119 14.40 16.90 -23.38
N PHE A 120 14.34 16.24 -24.55
CA PHE A 120 15.18 16.51 -25.71
C PHE A 120 14.43 17.29 -26.81
N SER A 121 13.14 17.56 -26.66
CA SER A 121 12.42 18.42 -27.57
C SER A 121 12.86 19.88 -27.33
N ASN A 122 13.44 20.52 -28.32
CA ASN A 122 13.97 21.89 -28.27
C ASN A 122 12.92 22.97 -27.80
N LYS A 123 11.63 22.64 -27.75
CA LYS A 123 10.59 23.54 -27.27
C LYS A 123 10.59 23.79 -25.76
N THR A 124 11.08 22.85 -24.95
CA THR A 124 11.10 22.99 -23.48
C THR A 124 12.37 23.67 -22.96
N ILE A 125 13.44 23.70 -23.78
CA ILE A 125 14.73 24.31 -23.40
C ILE A 125 14.69 25.84 -23.67
N ASP A 126 14.05 26.25 -24.76
CA ASP A 126 13.98 27.67 -25.11
C ASP A 126 13.07 28.50 -24.20
N GLU A 127 11.97 27.94 -23.69
CA GLU A 127 11.07 28.64 -22.74
C GLU A 127 11.72 28.85 -21.36
N GLY A 128 12.51 27.89 -20.88
CA GLY A 128 13.19 27.99 -19.59
C GLY A 128 14.44 28.90 -19.59
N LEU A 129 15.07 29.09 -20.74
CA LEU A 129 16.26 29.98 -20.88
C LEU A 129 15.83 31.45 -21.08
N LEU A 130 14.71 31.71 -21.71
CA LEU A 130 14.19 33.07 -21.89
C LEU A 130 13.69 33.71 -20.59
N GLU A 131 13.19 32.90 -19.63
CA GLU A 131 12.80 33.40 -18.33
C GLU A 131 14.00 33.69 -17.40
N SER A 132 15.17 33.09 -17.63
CA SER A 132 16.37 33.33 -16.83
C SER A 132 17.17 34.59 -17.27
N GLU A 133 16.96 35.08 -18.51
CA GLU A 133 17.59 36.32 -18.98
C GLU A 133 16.77 37.60 -18.64
N ALA A 134 15.52 37.45 -18.19
CA ALA A 134 14.66 38.59 -17.83
C ALA A 134 14.83 39.09 -16.40
N VAL A 135 15.79 38.56 -15.62
CA VAL A 135 16.02 38.93 -14.19
C VAL A 135 17.40 39.60 -13.99
N VAL A 136 18.01 40.12 -15.02
CA VAL A 136 19.24 40.95 -14.91
C VAL A 136 19.03 42.29 -15.63
N GLU A 137 18.26 43.19 -14.99
CA GLU A 137 18.38 44.64 -15.09
C GLU A 137 18.14 45.28 -13.72
#